data_64789941851a52a875a4e427c1d55669
#
_entry.id   64789941851a52a875a4e427c1d55669
#
_cell.length_a   1.000
_cell.length_b   1.000
_cell.length_c   1.000
_cell.angle_alpha   90.00
_cell.angle_beta   90.00
_cell.angle_gamma   90.00
#
_symmetry.space_group_name_H-M   'P 1'
#
loop_
_entity.id
_entity.type
_entity.pdbx_description
1 polymer ?
#
loop_
_entity_poly.entity_id
_entity_poly.type
_entity_poly.pdbx_seq_one_letter_code
_entity_poly.pdbx_strand_id
1 'polypeptide(L)'
;MGTHPQKHLIHLDDLKILKQYNSEIRGLYNYYKIANNVSVLNDFNYVMKFSMFKTFGAKYKAHIGEIRDKYRIGKDFGVKYQTKKGWTTLLFYNQGFRHVETPAAGNFDSMPNQYFRTSANSLITRLKARKCEWCGAEDVDLEIHHVRKLKNLKGKAAWERAMIGRKRKTMALCVS
;
A
#
# COMPACT_ATOMS: atom_id res chain seq x y z
N MET A 1 -11.70 4.63 -29.17
CA MET A 1 -10.89 5.18 -28.05
C MET A 1 -9.42 5.01 -28.36
N GLY A 2 -8.64 6.09 -28.33
CA GLY A 2 -7.20 6.03 -28.56
C GLY A 2 -6.47 5.53 -27.31
N THR A 3 -5.72 4.44 -27.42
CA THR A 3 -4.84 3.97 -26.34
C THR A 3 -3.56 4.80 -26.34
N HIS A 4 -3.12 5.26 -25.17
CA HIS A 4 -1.89 6.04 -25.01
C HIS A 4 -0.85 5.25 -24.20
N PRO A 5 0.47 5.44 -24.46
CA PRO A 5 1.52 4.87 -23.66
C PRO A 5 1.56 5.54 -22.27
N GLN A 6 1.86 4.78 -21.23
CA GLN A 6 2.16 5.34 -19.89
C GLN A 6 3.62 5.83 -19.87
N LYS A 7 3.85 7.08 -20.30
CA LYS A 7 5.19 7.65 -20.49
C LYS A 7 6.07 7.62 -19.22
N HIS A 8 5.47 7.74 -18.05
CA HIS A 8 6.19 7.71 -16.77
C HIS A 8 6.82 6.34 -16.45
N LEU A 9 6.34 5.27 -17.11
CA LEU A 9 6.87 3.91 -16.90
C LEU A 9 8.06 3.57 -17.82
N ILE A 10 8.34 4.36 -18.85
CA ILE A 10 9.34 4.03 -19.89
C ILE A 10 10.74 3.81 -19.28
N HIS A 11 11.08 4.50 -18.20
CA HIS A 11 12.37 4.41 -17.52
C HIS A 11 12.51 3.19 -16.60
N LEU A 12 11.42 2.48 -16.35
CA LEU A 12 11.44 1.28 -15.50
C LEU A 12 11.90 0.05 -16.27
N ASP A 13 12.33 -0.99 -15.55
CA ASP A 13 12.56 -2.30 -16.15
C ASP A 13 11.25 -2.95 -16.62
N ASP A 14 11.36 -3.89 -17.56
CA ASP A 14 10.21 -4.54 -18.21
C ASP A 14 9.30 -5.26 -17.20
N LEU A 15 9.92 -5.88 -16.20
CA LEU A 15 9.20 -6.58 -15.15
C LEU A 15 8.35 -5.61 -14.30
N LYS A 16 8.89 -4.43 -13.97
CA LYS A 16 8.17 -3.41 -13.21
C LYS A 16 7.04 -2.81 -14.04
N ILE A 17 7.27 -2.54 -15.33
CA ILE A 17 6.22 -2.07 -16.24
C ILE A 17 5.05 -3.07 -16.24
N LEU A 18 5.34 -4.35 -16.49
CA LEU A 18 4.30 -5.38 -16.55
C LEU A 18 3.59 -5.59 -15.20
N LYS A 19 4.33 -5.53 -14.10
CA LYS A 19 3.74 -5.58 -12.75
C LYS A 19 2.77 -4.44 -12.49
N GLN A 20 3.11 -3.22 -12.93
CA GLN A 20 2.26 -2.04 -12.76
C GLN A 20 0.93 -2.22 -13.51
N TYR A 21 0.97 -2.59 -14.79
CA TYR A 21 -0.24 -2.86 -15.57
C TYR A 21 -1.11 -3.95 -14.94
N ASN A 22 -0.50 -5.06 -14.52
CA ASN A 22 -1.22 -6.14 -13.84
C ASN A 22 -1.84 -5.69 -12.50
N SER A 23 -1.16 -4.83 -11.76
CA SER A 23 -1.66 -4.29 -10.50
C SER A 23 -2.89 -3.40 -10.70
N GLU A 24 -2.87 -2.54 -11.71
CA GLU A 24 -3.99 -1.67 -12.05
C GLU A 24 -5.22 -2.49 -12.48
N ILE A 25 -5.02 -3.50 -13.34
CA ILE A 25 -6.11 -4.37 -13.78
C ILE A 25 -6.70 -5.17 -12.61
N ARG A 26 -5.86 -5.77 -11.77
CA ARG A 26 -6.31 -6.52 -10.59
C ARG A 26 -7.01 -5.63 -9.56
N GLY A 27 -6.50 -4.43 -9.34
CA GLY A 27 -7.10 -3.46 -8.43
C GLY A 27 -8.52 -3.12 -8.87
N LEU A 28 -8.69 -2.80 -10.16
CA LEU A 28 -10.00 -2.50 -10.72
C LEU A 28 -10.94 -3.72 -10.65
N TYR A 29 -10.47 -4.91 -11.03
CA TYR A 29 -11.26 -6.14 -10.92
C TYR A 29 -11.66 -6.45 -9.49
N ASN A 30 -10.76 -6.34 -8.53
CA ASN A 30 -11.07 -6.60 -7.13
C ASN A 30 -12.15 -5.66 -6.57
N TYR A 31 -12.18 -4.42 -7.07
CA TYR A 31 -13.20 -3.46 -6.70
C TYR A 31 -14.57 -3.79 -7.31
N TYR A 32 -14.59 -4.16 -8.60
CA TYR A 32 -15.84 -4.35 -9.35
C TYR A 32 -16.30 -5.80 -9.50
N LYS A 33 -15.60 -6.80 -8.94
CA LYS A 33 -15.92 -8.23 -9.13
C LYS A 33 -17.31 -8.64 -8.64
N ILE A 34 -17.94 -7.84 -7.78
CA ILE A 34 -19.32 -8.03 -7.30
C ILE A 34 -20.37 -7.35 -8.19
N ALA A 35 -19.96 -6.56 -9.16
CA ALA A 35 -20.88 -5.89 -10.07
C ALA A 35 -21.45 -6.87 -11.12
N ASN A 36 -22.75 -6.77 -11.40
CA ASN A 36 -23.44 -7.63 -12.36
C ASN A 36 -22.83 -7.54 -13.79
N ASN A 37 -22.28 -6.40 -14.15
CA ASN A 37 -21.68 -6.13 -15.46
C ASN A 37 -20.16 -6.18 -15.47
N VAL A 38 -19.54 -6.95 -14.58
CA VAL A 38 -18.06 -7.06 -14.46
C VAL A 38 -17.38 -7.45 -15.78
N SER A 39 -18.08 -8.09 -16.70
CA SER A 39 -17.57 -8.46 -18.03
C SER A 39 -17.10 -7.27 -18.88
N VAL A 40 -17.59 -6.05 -18.62
CA VAL A 40 -17.12 -4.81 -19.25
C VAL A 40 -15.63 -4.58 -19.01
N LEU A 41 -15.07 -5.14 -17.96
CA LEU A 41 -13.62 -5.07 -17.70
C LEU A 41 -12.76 -5.77 -18.75
N ASN A 42 -13.35 -6.61 -19.62
CA ASN A 42 -12.63 -7.16 -20.77
C ASN A 42 -12.21 -6.05 -21.75
N ASP A 43 -13.07 -5.07 -21.99
CA ASP A 43 -12.76 -3.92 -22.85
C ASP A 43 -11.64 -3.06 -22.22
N PHE A 44 -11.72 -2.86 -20.90
CA PHE A 44 -10.65 -2.19 -20.17
C PHE A 44 -9.32 -2.96 -20.27
N ASN A 45 -9.33 -4.26 -20.08
CA ASN A 45 -8.14 -5.11 -20.21
C ASN A 45 -7.53 -5.04 -21.63
N TYR A 46 -8.38 -5.00 -22.65
CA TYR A 46 -7.94 -4.81 -24.03
C TYR A 46 -7.23 -3.46 -24.22
N VAL A 47 -7.82 -2.37 -23.72
CA VAL A 47 -7.23 -1.04 -23.76
C VAL A 47 -5.88 -1.01 -23.04
N MET A 48 -5.80 -1.61 -21.85
CA MET A 48 -4.58 -1.71 -21.04
C MET A 48 -3.48 -2.51 -21.75
N LYS A 49 -3.86 -3.59 -22.42
CA LYS A 49 -2.93 -4.41 -23.22
C LYS A 49 -2.28 -3.59 -24.36
N PHE A 50 -3.07 -2.83 -25.10
CA PHE A 50 -2.54 -1.98 -26.17
C PHE A 50 -1.74 -0.79 -25.64
N SER A 51 -2.16 -0.19 -24.52
CA SER A 51 -1.39 0.84 -23.81
C SER A 51 -0.01 0.31 -23.42
N MET A 52 0.05 -0.91 -22.87
CA MET A 52 1.30 -1.57 -22.50
C MET A 52 2.19 -1.79 -23.74
N PHE A 53 1.67 -2.30 -24.85
CA PHE A 53 2.44 -2.45 -26.07
C PHE A 53 3.02 -1.13 -26.55
N LYS A 54 2.25 -0.05 -26.50
CA LYS A 54 2.72 1.31 -26.84
C LYS A 54 3.79 1.81 -25.86
N THR A 55 3.69 1.47 -24.57
CA THR A 55 4.70 1.83 -23.58
C THR A 55 6.02 1.12 -23.85
N PHE A 56 5.99 -0.18 -24.15
CA PHE A 56 7.19 -0.91 -24.57
C PHE A 56 7.72 -0.41 -25.92
N GLY A 57 6.84 -0.13 -26.89
CA GLY A 57 7.22 0.45 -28.19
C GLY A 57 7.94 1.79 -28.03
N ALA A 58 7.42 2.67 -27.15
CA ALA A 58 8.06 3.94 -26.84
C ALA A 58 9.42 3.76 -26.11
N LYS A 59 9.51 2.79 -25.21
CA LYS A 59 10.75 2.48 -24.50
C LYS A 59 11.85 2.00 -25.45
N TYR A 60 11.53 1.10 -26.35
CA TYR A 60 12.50 0.45 -27.24
C TYR A 60 12.57 1.11 -28.63
N LYS A 61 11.78 2.17 -28.88
CA LYS A 61 11.66 2.81 -30.21
C LYS A 61 11.35 1.78 -31.31
N ALA A 62 10.49 0.81 -30.98
CA ALA A 62 10.15 -0.33 -31.82
C ALA A 62 8.64 -0.33 -32.18
N HIS A 63 8.29 -0.93 -33.29
CA HIS A 63 6.90 -1.09 -33.69
C HIS A 63 6.16 -2.07 -32.78
N ILE A 64 4.86 -1.86 -32.57
CA ILE A 64 4.01 -2.70 -31.70
C ILE A 64 4.07 -4.19 -32.08
N GLY A 65 4.15 -4.48 -33.40
CA GLY A 65 4.30 -5.86 -33.91
C GLY A 65 5.56 -6.54 -33.37
N GLU A 66 6.70 -5.87 -33.44
CA GLU A 66 7.98 -6.37 -32.93
C GLU A 66 7.94 -6.60 -31.42
N ILE A 67 7.34 -5.68 -30.67
CA ILE A 67 7.15 -5.82 -29.21
C ILE A 67 6.29 -7.04 -28.90
N ARG A 68 5.18 -7.21 -29.63
CA ARG A 68 4.29 -8.35 -29.44
C ARG A 68 5.03 -9.67 -29.68
N ASP A 69 5.81 -9.76 -30.75
CA ASP A 69 6.52 -10.98 -31.11
C ASP A 69 7.67 -11.28 -30.14
N LYS A 70 8.40 -10.25 -29.69
CA LYS A 70 9.47 -10.35 -28.70
C LYS A 70 9.02 -10.91 -27.34
N TYR A 71 7.84 -10.48 -26.86
CA TYR A 71 7.35 -10.84 -25.53
C TYR A 71 6.22 -11.87 -25.56
N ARG A 72 5.98 -12.48 -26.72
CA ARG A 72 4.97 -13.52 -26.88
C ARG A 72 5.42 -14.81 -26.18
N ILE A 73 4.54 -15.37 -25.35
CA ILE A 73 4.74 -16.63 -24.65
C ILE A 73 3.49 -17.50 -24.90
N GLY A 74 3.56 -18.35 -25.92
CA GLY A 74 2.41 -19.10 -26.38
C GLY A 74 1.32 -18.19 -26.93
N LYS A 75 0.15 -18.19 -26.30
CA LYS A 75 -1.00 -17.31 -26.63
C LYS A 75 -0.98 -16.01 -25.85
N ASP A 76 -0.17 -15.91 -24.80
CA ASP A 76 -0.11 -14.79 -23.88
C ASP A 76 1.09 -13.87 -24.16
N PHE A 77 1.12 -12.77 -23.44
CA PHE A 77 2.21 -11.82 -23.41
C PHE A 77 2.87 -11.84 -22.02
N GLY A 78 4.19 -11.85 -21.95
CA GLY A 78 4.87 -11.92 -20.67
C GLY A 78 6.34 -11.55 -20.71
N VAL A 79 6.92 -11.36 -19.54
CA VAL A 79 8.34 -11.06 -19.33
C VAL A 79 8.97 -12.20 -18.54
N LYS A 80 10.05 -12.77 -19.09
CA LYS A 80 10.89 -13.75 -18.39
C LYS A 80 11.88 -13.03 -17.49
N TYR A 81 12.03 -13.49 -16.26
CA TYR A 81 12.97 -12.91 -15.30
C TYR A 81 13.58 -13.99 -14.41
N GLN A 82 14.74 -13.70 -13.89
CA GLN A 82 15.47 -14.63 -13.03
C GLN A 82 15.15 -14.38 -11.55
N THR A 83 14.88 -15.44 -10.82
CA THR A 83 14.71 -15.45 -9.36
C THR A 83 15.79 -16.30 -8.72
N LYS A 84 15.91 -16.26 -7.39
CA LYS A 84 16.82 -17.13 -6.64
C LYS A 84 16.56 -18.63 -6.87
N LYS A 85 15.37 -19.00 -7.32
CA LYS A 85 14.94 -20.38 -7.58
C LYS A 85 15.03 -20.77 -9.07
N GLY A 86 15.49 -19.85 -9.95
CA GLY A 86 15.57 -20.07 -11.38
C GLY A 86 14.75 -19.09 -12.21
N TRP A 87 14.59 -19.39 -13.49
CA TRP A 87 13.83 -18.57 -14.43
C TRP A 87 12.34 -18.69 -14.19
N THR A 88 11.67 -17.56 -14.16
CA THR A 88 10.20 -17.44 -13.99
C THR A 88 9.64 -16.49 -15.02
N THR A 89 8.37 -16.66 -15.36
CA THR A 89 7.66 -15.81 -16.31
C THR A 89 6.52 -15.08 -15.62
N LEU A 90 6.45 -13.77 -15.78
CA LEU A 90 5.27 -12.99 -15.45
C LEU A 90 4.45 -12.79 -16.71
N LEU A 91 3.20 -13.23 -16.71
CA LEU A 91 2.25 -13.01 -17.80
C LEU A 91 1.46 -11.72 -17.57
N PHE A 92 1.05 -11.07 -18.66
CA PHE A 92 0.01 -10.05 -18.62
C PHE A 92 -1.30 -10.70 -18.13
N TYR A 93 -2.13 -9.93 -17.43
CA TYR A 93 -3.35 -10.43 -16.82
C TYR A 93 -4.25 -11.18 -17.80
N ASN A 94 -4.44 -12.48 -17.57
CA ASN A 94 -5.18 -13.40 -18.44
C ASN A 94 -6.22 -14.24 -17.67
N GLN A 95 -6.52 -13.89 -16.41
CA GLN A 95 -7.41 -14.69 -15.55
C GLN A 95 -8.89 -14.45 -15.84
N GLY A 96 -9.22 -13.47 -16.72
CA GLY A 96 -10.59 -13.08 -17.03
C GLY A 96 -11.28 -12.32 -15.90
N PHE A 97 -12.52 -11.91 -16.14
CA PHE A 97 -13.34 -11.12 -15.21
C PHE A 97 -14.67 -11.85 -14.98
N ARG A 98 -14.75 -12.55 -13.87
CA ARG A 98 -15.94 -13.29 -13.47
C ARG A 98 -16.65 -12.56 -12.34
N HIS A 99 -17.99 -12.56 -12.38
CA HIS A 99 -18.79 -12.09 -11.28
C HIS A 99 -18.58 -12.99 -10.05
N VAL A 100 -18.50 -12.38 -8.88
CA VAL A 100 -18.36 -13.07 -7.59
C VAL A 100 -19.55 -12.65 -6.73
N GLU A 101 -20.46 -13.59 -6.44
CA GLU A 101 -21.69 -13.31 -5.68
C GLU A 101 -21.43 -12.90 -4.23
N THR A 102 -20.40 -13.48 -3.63
CA THR A 102 -20.01 -13.14 -2.26
C THR A 102 -18.70 -12.39 -2.25
N PRO A 103 -18.63 -11.22 -1.63
CA PRO A 103 -17.34 -10.60 -1.38
C PRO A 103 -16.50 -11.61 -0.59
N ALA A 104 -15.26 -11.84 -1.02
CA ALA A 104 -14.33 -12.59 -0.19
C ALA A 104 -14.42 -12.02 1.22
N ALA A 105 -14.59 -12.87 2.24
CA ALA A 105 -14.71 -12.48 3.63
C ALA A 105 -13.42 -11.77 4.08
N GLY A 106 -13.31 -10.53 3.72
CA GLY A 106 -12.29 -9.59 4.13
C GLY A 106 -13.02 -8.37 4.65
N ASN A 107 -12.56 -7.83 5.75
CA ASN A 107 -13.04 -6.57 6.31
C ASN A 107 -12.74 -5.39 5.35
N PHE A 108 -13.31 -5.43 4.12
CA PHE A 108 -13.10 -4.38 3.12
C PHE A 108 -13.74 -3.05 3.55
N ASP A 109 -14.78 -3.09 4.38
CA ASP A 109 -15.44 -1.91 4.94
C ASP A 109 -14.89 -1.52 6.33
N SER A 110 -14.03 -2.33 6.91
CA SER A 110 -13.23 -1.86 8.03
C SER A 110 -12.06 -1.02 7.49
N MET A 111 -12.37 0.07 6.83
CA MET A 111 -11.43 1.18 6.88
C MET A 111 -11.15 1.40 8.35
N PRO A 112 -9.87 1.28 8.80
CA PRO A 112 -9.55 1.62 10.17
C PRO A 112 -10.08 3.04 10.34
N ASN A 113 -11.10 3.19 11.18
CA ASN A 113 -11.72 4.46 11.41
C ASN A 113 -10.66 5.33 12.09
N GLN A 114 -9.86 6.01 11.27
CA GLN A 114 -8.76 6.85 11.75
C GLN A 114 -9.29 7.98 12.64
N TYR A 115 -10.59 8.30 12.49
CA TYR A 115 -11.26 9.32 13.30
C TYR A 115 -11.64 8.84 14.70
N PHE A 116 -11.68 7.51 14.95
CA PHE A 116 -12.05 6.95 16.25
C PHE A 116 -10.92 6.22 16.97
N ARG A 117 -9.68 6.36 16.55
CA ARG A 117 -8.53 6.06 17.40
C ARG A 117 -8.26 7.21 18.37
N THR A 118 -9.28 7.64 19.08
CA THR A 118 -9.07 8.19 20.41
C THR A 118 -8.79 7.00 21.32
N SER A 119 -7.61 6.41 21.17
CA SER A 119 -7.12 5.55 22.25
C SER A 119 -7.21 6.38 23.53
N ALA A 120 -7.59 5.77 24.65
CA ALA A 120 -7.59 6.39 25.98
C ALA A 120 -6.22 7.02 26.37
N ASN A 121 -5.29 7.01 25.46
CA ASN A 121 -3.91 7.46 25.52
C ASN A 121 -3.60 8.62 24.59
N SER A 122 -4.59 9.30 23.98
CA SER A 122 -4.31 10.48 23.18
C SER A 122 -3.69 11.57 24.05
N LEU A 123 -2.76 12.33 23.49
CA LEU A 123 -2.15 13.49 24.18
C LEU A 123 -3.20 14.44 24.74
N ILE A 124 -4.26 14.68 24.00
CA ILE A 124 -5.37 15.56 24.37
C ILE A 124 -6.11 15.01 25.61
N THR A 125 -6.41 13.72 25.66
CA THR A 125 -7.09 13.09 26.80
C THR A 125 -6.23 13.18 28.07
N ARG A 126 -4.92 12.99 27.94
CA ARG A 126 -3.97 13.07 29.03
C ARG A 126 -3.82 14.49 29.57
N LEU A 127 -3.77 15.50 28.69
CA LEU A 127 -3.75 16.91 29.11
C LEU A 127 -5.06 17.32 29.78
N LYS A 128 -6.21 16.90 29.22
CA LYS A 128 -7.53 17.18 29.78
C LYS A 128 -7.75 16.53 31.16
N ALA A 129 -7.06 15.42 31.45
CA ALA A 129 -7.12 14.75 32.73
C ALA A 129 -6.48 15.57 33.87
N ARG A 130 -5.69 16.61 33.56
CA ARG A 130 -5.01 17.50 34.53
C ARG A 130 -4.28 16.77 35.65
N LYS A 131 -3.81 15.55 35.38
CA LYS A 131 -3.10 14.69 36.32
C LYS A 131 -1.67 14.43 35.89
N CYS A 132 -0.72 14.78 36.71
CA CYS A 132 0.69 14.52 36.44
C CYS A 132 0.97 13.02 36.39
N GLU A 133 1.57 12.54 35.31
CA GLU A 133 1.88 11.12 35.15
C GLU A 133 3.07 10.63 36.00
N TRP A 134 3.80 11.55 36.63
CA TRP A 134 4.95 11.24 37.47
C TRP A 134 4.63 11.28 38.95
N CYS A 135 4.22 12.43 39.46
CA CYS A 135 3.94 12.60 40.89
C CYS A 135 2.48 12.35 41.28
N GLY A 136 1.58 12.24 40.29
CA GLY A 136 0.16 12.00 40.53
C GLY A 136 -0.64 13.23 40.97
N ALA A 137 -0.03 14.43 41.02
CA ALA A 137 -0.75 15.66 41.37
C ALA A 137 -1.93 15.87 40.42
N GLU A 138 -3.07 16.25 40.99
CA GLU A 138 -4.32 16.48 40.22
C GLU A 138 -4.61 17.98 40.12
N ASP A 139 -5.38 18.34 39.11
CA ASP A 139 -5.80 19.69 38.79
C ASP A 139 -4.63 20.69 38.59
N VAL A 140 -3.56 20.22 37.99
CA VAL A 140 -2.35 21.00 37.70
C VAL A 140 -2.22 21.25 36.21
N ASP A 141 -1.54 22.35 35.86
CA ASP A 141 -1.15 22.58 34.49
C ASP A 141 -0.05 21.61 34.07
N LEU A 142 -0.20 21.06 32.87
CA LEU A 142 0.64 19.99 32.38
C LEU A 142 1.40 20.40 31.13
N GLU A 143 2.67 20.01 31.07
CA GLU A 143 3.48 20.05 29.85
C GLU A 143 3.78 18.64 29.35
N ILE A 144 3.91 18.51 28.03
CA ILE A 144 4.29 17.25 27.41
C ILE A 144 5.78 17.19 27.18
N HIS A 145 6.44 16.34 27.94
CA HIS A 145 7.85 16.05 27.77
C HIS A 145 8.08 14.89 26.81
N HIS A 146 9.00 15.12 25.83
CA HIS A 146 9.43 14.07 24.91
C HIS A 146 10.70 13.42 25.42
N VAL A 147 10.70 12.10 25.51
CA VAL A 147 11.90 11.35 25.86
C VAL A 147 12.64 10.87 24.63
N ARG A 148 13.89 10.46 24.80
CA ARG A 148 14.70 9.82 23.77
C ARG A 148 13.99 8.59 23.17
N LYS A 149 14.47 8.10 22.03
CA LYS A 149 13.94 6.86 21.43
C LYS A 149 13.94 5.74 22.47
N LEU A 150 12.82 5.06 22.68
CA LEU A 150 12.67 4.01 23.69
C LEU A 150 13.77 2.95 23.64
N LYS A 151 14.24 2.61 22.42
CA LYS A 151 15.34 1.66 22.22
C LYS A 151 16.69 2.11 22.82
N ASN A 152 16.84 3.40 23.10
CA ASN A 152 18.07 3.97 23.66
C ASN A 152 18.00 4.10 25.19
N LEU A 153 16.82 3.84 25.80
CA LEU A 153 16.64 3.87 27.23
C LEU A 153 17.18 2.56 27.83
N LYS A 154 18.04 2.70 28.83
CA LYS A 154 18.69 1.55 29.51
C LYS A 154 17.95 1.08 30.78
N GLY A 155 16.87 1.75 31.15
CA GLY A 155 16.09 1.45 32.35
C GLY A 155 16.83 1.73 33.68
N LYS A 156 17.90 2.53 33.65
CA LYS A 156 18.68 2.85 34.87
C LYS A 156 17.91 3.77 35.80
N ALA A 157 17.32 4.82 35.29
CA ALA A 157 16.52 5.77 36.04
C ALA A 157 15.06 5.31 36.21
N ALA A 158 14.38 5.73 37.26
CA ALA A 158 12.98 5.38 37.51
C ALA A 158 12.06 5.81 36.39
N TRP A 159 12.27 7.02 35.83
CA TRP A 159 11.49 7.54 34.71
C TRP A 159 11.71 6.74 33.40
N GLU A 160 12.94 6.23 33.14
CA GLU A 160 13.20 5.36 31.99
C GLU A 160 12.40 4.06 32.09
N ARG A 161 12.38 3.44 33.29
CA ARG A 161 11.58 2.23 33.53
C ARG A 161 10.09 2.47 33.30
N ALA A 162 9.58 3.62 33.78
CA ALA A 162 8.20 4.01 33.59
C ALA A 162 7.87 4.18 32.09
N MET A 163 8.75 4.80 31.32
CA MET A 163 8.55 5.02 29.87
C MET A 163 8.63 3.71 29.06
N ILE A 164 9.58 2.84 29.41
CA ILE A 164 9.71 1.52 28.79
C ILE A 164 8.45 0.68 29.06
N GLY A 165 8.01 0.61 30.33
CA GLY A 165 6.82 -0.14 30.72
C GLY A 165 5.54 0.36 30.04
N ARG A 166 5.38 1.67 29.90
CA ARG A 166 4.23 2.29 29.21
C ARG A 166 4.34 2.25 27.68
N LYS A 167 5.49 1.87 27.12
CA LYS A 167 5.78 1.88 25.67
C LYS A 167 5.47 3.21 24.98
N ARG A 168 5.70 4.34 25.65
CA ARG A 168 5.39 5.68 25.18
C ARG A 168 6.63 6.56 25.14
N LYS A 169 6.63 7.53 24.22
CA LYS A 169 7.71 8.52 24.04
C LYS A 169 7.43 9.85 24.73
N THR A 170 6.24 10.02 25.29
CA THR A 170 5.79 11.27 25.90
C THR A 170 5.27 11.05 27.30
N MET A 171 5.46 12.02 28.16
CA MET A 171 4.96 12.05 29.53
C MET A 171 4.33 13.40 29.79
N ALA A 172 3.15 13.44 30.40
CA ALA A 172 2.49 14.67 30.85
C ALA A 172 2.93 14.94 32.29
N LEU A 173 3.65 16.03 32.50
CA LEU A 173 4.22 16.39 33.79
C LEU A 173 3.67 17.74 34.23
N CYS A 174 3.56 17.95 35.55
CA CYS A 174 3.22 19.26 36.10
C CYS A 174 4.33 20.27 35.81
N VAL A 175 3.91 21.50 35.55
CA VAL A 175 4.80 22.64 35.48
C VAL A 175 5.18 22.96 36.93
N SER A 176 6.46 22.78 37.28
CA SER A 176 7.01 23.11 38.60
C SER A 176 7.52 24.52 38.69
#